data_9e7481971bf6172a2c9a3ce83808ffa2
#
_entry.id   9e7481971bf6172a2c9a3ce83808ffa2
#
_cell.length_a   1.000
_cell.length_b   1.000
_cell.length_c   1.000
_cell.angle_alpha   90.00
_cell.angle_beta   90.00
_cell.angle_gamma   90.00
#
_symmetry.space_group_name_H-M   'P 1'
#
loop_
_entity.id
_entity.type
_entity.pdbx_description
1 polymer ?
#
loop_
_entity_poly.entity_id
_entity_poly.type
_entity_poly.pdbx_seq_one_letter_code
_entity_poly.pdbx_strand_id
1 'polypeptide(L)'
;MKKLLIIFVLGLLFCSNGFADVKDVKNVLKKIKSNEDISTGFKKFRDSGEDGKTNNWRVTPSAMLKSKPGPGKHVLQIVKKSDGHPVRLGKESIRIEVRNGDAWGWDVKNDRERVELIICCASKTTWNAWSIYYPNDFNVIFPVKAAMGQFHNDGDNPPQFMFQNQGSPRGKEGGGYWIETDESIGGDNIPIKLLDKNEVLGTWNDILVNAKWTHNEDGFFKVWINGKLSYYYKGMTQIKGDRIEHHLGIYRSYLSRRPGPEPTQIVYYDEMRYAKSCKKLKLENLGYSCEKLENQTAKKIDTSEVSNNFIAVIKSKDDTSYMVKVSGASKKLAEKKGLKKCKETGNTACYVHYSGPKPEY
;
A
#
# COMPACT_ATOMS: atom_id res chain seq x y z
N MET A 1 38.76 -21.13 15.19
CA MET A 1 38.27 -20.74 13.87
C MET A 1 37.14 -21.62 13.35
N LYS A 2 36.24 -22.15 14.18
CA LYS A 2 35.07 -22.97 13.76
C LYS A 2 33.71 -22.44 14.19
N LYS A 3 33.63 -21.25 14.81
CA LYS A 3 32.37 -20.67 15.29
C LYS A 3 31.78 -19.53 14.41
N LEU A 4 32.48 -19.09 13.35
CA LEU A 4 32.05 -17.98 12.48
C LEU A 4 31.26 -18.46 11.25
N LEU A 5 31.26 -19.76 10.93
CA LEU A 5 30.63 -20.31 9.75
C LEU A 5 29.14 -20.68 9.93
N ILE A 6 28.67 -20.75 11.17
CA ILE A 6 27.29 -21.17 11.47
C ILE A 6 26.29 -20.01 11.36
N ILE A 7 26.74 -18.77 11.50
CA ILE A 7 25.87 -17.59 11.45
C ILE A 7 25.51 -17.20 10.00
N PHE A 8 26.36 -17.51 9.03
CA PHE A 8 26.12 -17.20 7.60
C PHE A 8 25.18 -18.21 6.91
N VAL A 9 25.09 -19.45 7.41
CA VAL A 9 24.23 -20.49 6.82
C VAL A 9 22.77 -20.34 7.27
N LEU A 10 22.51 -19.75 8.44
CA LEU A 10 21.14 -19.50 8.91
C LEU A 10 20.46 -18.32 8.21
N GLY A 11 21.22 -17.38 7.62
CA GLY A 11 20.68 -16.26 6.85
C GLY A 11 20.22 -16.64 5.44
N LEU A 12 20.81 -17.71 4.86
CA LEU A 12 20.52 -18.14 3.50
C LEU A 12 19.39 -19.19 3.39
N LEU A 13 19.01 -19.83 4.50
CA LEU A 13 17.91 -20.80 4.52
C LEU A 13 16.51 -20.22 4.62
N PHE A 14 16.39 -18.90 4.84
CA PHE A 14 15.08 -18.22 4.88
C PHE A 14 14.59 -17.68 3.54
N CYS A 15 15.39 -17.80 2.47
CA CYS A 15 15.08 -17.25 1.15
C CYS A 15 14.76 -18.27 0.05
N SER A 16 14.78 -19.57 0.32
CA SER A 16 14.70 -20.58 -0.76
C SER A 16 13.33 -21.21 -1.02
N ASN A 17 12.32 -20.97 -0.17
CA ASN A 17 10.97 -21.45 -0.44
C ASN A 17 9.95 -20.34 -0.14
N GLY A 18 9.37 -19.79 -1.19
CA GLY A 18 8.42 -18.67 -1.17
C GLY A 18 7.05 -18.98 -0.55
N PHE A 19 7.04 -19.58 0.62
CA PHE A 19 5.86 -19.80 1.45
C PHE A 19 6.30 -19.64 2.92
N ALA A 20 5.98 -18.50 3.53
CA ALA A 20 6.01 -18.41 4.97
C ALA A 20 5.08 -19.51 5.51
N ASP A 21 5.64 -20.44 6.26
CA ASP A 21 4.88 -21.59 6.78
C ASP A 21 3.77 -21.09 7.70
N VAL A 22 2.61 -21.68 7.59
CA VAL A 22 1.48 -21.49 8.53
C VAL A 22 1.91 -21.69 10.00
N LYS A 23 2.96 -22.48 10.25
CA LYS A 23 3.62 -22.59 11.54
C LYS A 23 4.21 -21.27 12.04
N ASP A 24 4.80 -20.45 11.17
CA ASP A 24 5.41 -19.19 11.59
C ASP A 24 4.35 -18.17 11.97
N VAL A 25 3.27 -18.06 11.21
CA VAL A 25 2.13 -17.22 11.58
C VAL A 25 1.50 -17.69 12.90
N LYS A 26 1.35 -19.02 13.11
CA LYS A 26 0.86 -19.58 14.39
C LYS A 26 1.78 -19.27 15.56
N ASN A 27 3.09 -19.37 15.39
CA ASN A 27 4.06 -19.09 16.43
C ASN A 27 4.15 -17.61 16.76
N VAL A 28 4.03 -16.77 15.72
CA VAL A 28 3.96 -15.33 15.83
C VAL A 28 2.72 -14.93 16.60
N LEU A 29 1.58 -15.42 16.17
CA LEU A 29 0.31 -15.15 16.81
C LEU A 29 0.23 -15.72 18.25
N LYS A 30 0.82 -16.87 18.54
CA LYS A 30 0.99 -17.36 19.91
C LYS A 30 1.79 -16.43 20.82
N LYS A 31 2.76 -15.69 20.28
CA LYS A 31 3.58 -14.74 21.04
C LYS A 31 2.90 -13.38 21.24
N ILE A 32 2.01 -12.97 20.32
CA ILE A 32 1.11 -11.85 20.54
C ILE A 32 0.05 -12.22 21.59
N LYS A 33 -0.12 -13.50 21.82
CA LYS A 33 -1.07 -14.07 22.73
C LYS A 33 -0.64 -14.04 24.18
N SER A 34 -1.39 -13.44 24.87
CA SER A 34 -1.90 -13.92 26.15
C SER A 34 -3.42 -14.13 26.07
N ASN A 35 -4.02 -14.11 24.91
CA ASN A 35 -5.43 -14.43 24.69
C ASN A 35 -5.55 -15.39 23.54
N GLU A 36 -6.03 -16.51 23.90
CA GLU A 36 -6.68 -17.56 23.21
C GLU A 36 -7.00 -17.29 21.75
N ASP A 37 -6.39 -18.09 20.93
CA ASP A 37 -6.92 -18.50 19.64
C ASP A 37 -6.99 -17.55 18.43
N ILE A 38 -6.16 -16.51 18.39
CA ILE A 38 -5.87 -15.81 17.13
C ILE A 38 -5.45 -16.80 16.03
N SER A 39 -4.79 -17.90 16.38
CA SER A 39 -4.29 -18.87 15.39
C SER A 39 -5.36 -19.70 14.70
N THR A 40 -6.46 -20.01 15.38
CA THR A 40 -7.60 -20.71 14.78
C THR A 40 -8.48 -19.76 14.00
N GLY A 41 -8.70 -18.55 14.51
CA GLY A 41 -9.37 -17.48 13.79
C GLY A 41 -8.66 -17.13 12.50
N PHE A 42 -7.33 -17.04 12.50
CA PHE A 42 -6.57 -16.71 11.31
C PHE A 42 -6.67 -17.76 10.20
N LYS A 43 -6.83 -19.03 10.52
CA LYS A 43 -7.15 -20.08 9.55
C LYS A 43 -8.56 -19.94 8.97
N LYS A 44 -9.52 -19.56 9.82
CA LYS A 44 -10.92 -19.37 9.44
C LYS A 44 -11.16 -18.03 8.76
N PHE A 45 -10.25 -17.09 8.95
CA PHE A 45 -10.38 -15.73 8.47
C PHE A 45 -10.54 -15.62 6.95
N ARG A 46 -9.98 -16.57 6.23
CA ARG A 46 -10.11 -16.65 4.76
C ARG A 46 -11.34 -17.37 4.32
N ASP A 47 -11.87 -18.01 5.27
CA ASP A 47 -12.96 -18.86 5.04
C ASP A 47 -14.20 -18.13 5.51
N SER A 48 -14.62 -17.14 4.80
CA SER A 48 -16.04 -16.82 4.75
C SER A 48 -16.82 -18.05 4.23
N GLY A 49 -16.18 -19.20 4.38
CA GLY A 49 -16.69 -20.53 4.09
C GLY A 49 -16.21 -21.13 2.78
N GLU A 50 -15.21 -20.54 2.07
CA GLU A 50 -15.28 -20.85 0.66
C GLU A 50 -14.03 -21.33 -0.04
N ASP A 51 -12.84 -21.15 0.44
CA ASP A 51 -11.71 -21.66 -0.33
C ASP A 51 -10.63 -22.44 0.41
N GLY A 52 -10.72 -22.54 1.72
CA GLY A 52 -9.88 -23.41 2.54
C GLY A 52 -8.35 -23.20 2.40
N LYS A 53 -7.91 -22.14 1.73
CA LYS A 53 -6.48 -21.84 1.56
C LYS A 53 -6.06 -20.72 2.46
N THR A 54 -5.21 -21.02 3.43
CA THR A 54 -4.56 -20.01 4.24
C THR A 54 -3.61 -19.19 3.39
N ASN A 55 -3.76 -17.85 3.36
CA ASN A 55 -2.70 -16.96 2.93
C ASN A 55 -1.60 -16.96 3.96
N ASN A 56 -0.37 -16.99 3.51
CA ASN A 56 0.79 -16.98 4.38
C ASN A 56 1.06 -15.57 4.90
N TRP A 57 0.07 -14.97 5.56
CA TRP A 57 0.21 -13.68 6.18
C TRP A 57 1.05 -13.79 7.45
N ARG A 58 2.01 -12.91 7.61
CA ARG A 58 2.82 -12.75 8.83
C ARG A 58 2.57 -11.36 9.42
N VAL A 59 2.75 -11.22 10.72
CA VAL A 59 2.66 -9.93 11.40
C VAL A 59 3.99 -9.21 11.35
N THR A 60 4.00 -7.96 11.00
CA THR A 60 5.19 -7.10 11.09
C THR A 60 5.17 -6.19 12.31
N PRO A 61 6.33 -5.74 12.69
CA PRO A 61 7.64 -6.31 12.34
C PRO A 61 7.93 -7.51 13.23
N SER A 62 8.80 -8.40 12.79
CA SER A 62 9.28 -9.49 13.66
C SER A 62 9.96 -8.95 14.93
N ALA A 63 10.44 -7.72 14.92
CA ALA A 63 10.97 -7.01 16.08
C ALA A 63 9.90 -6.79 17.17
N MET A 64 8.64 -6.54 16.79
CA MET A 64 7.49 -6.40 17.66
C MET A 64 7.32 -7.61 18.60
N LEU A 65 7.58 -8.81 18.08
CA LEU A 65 7.44 -10.08 18.82
C LEU A 65 8.61 -10.37 19.75
N LYS A 66 9.74 -9.72 19.53
CA LYS A 66 10.96 -9.84 20.32
C LYS A 66 11.11 -8.72 21.32
N SER A 67 10.28 -7.67 21.25
CA SER A 67 10.34 -6.53 22.16
C SER A 67 9.93 -6.89 23.57
N LYS A 68 10.48 -6.15 24.54
CA LYS A 68 10.09 -6.26 25.94
C LYS A 68 9.79 -4.85 26.48
N PRO A 69 8.56 -4.55 26.89
CA PRO A 69 7.39 -5.45 26.84
C PRO A 69 7.01 -5.74 25.37
N GLY A 70 6.34 -6.87 25.14
CA GLY A 70 5.78 -7.23 23.84
C GLY A 70 4.57 -6.35 23.48
N PRO A 71 4.05 -6.47 22.25
CA PRO A 71 2.87 -5.74 21.83
C PRO A 71 1.67 -6.08 22.71
N GLY A 72 0.82 -5.09 22.95
CA GLY A 72 -0.42 -5.27 23.68
C GLY A 72 -1.41 -6.17 22.90
N LYS A 73 -2.35 -6.76 23.63
CA LYS A 73 -3.39 -7.63 23.04
C LYS A 73 -4.28 -6.92 22.02
N HIS A 74 -4.36 -5.59 22.11
CA HIS A 74 -5.21 -4.75 21.28
C HIS A 74 -4.75 -4.65 19.82
N VAL A 75 -3.45 -4.83 19.55
CA VAL A 75 -2.86 -4.50 18.23
C VAL A 75 -3.44 -5.33 17.10
N LEU A 76 -3.78 -6.61 17.36
CA LEU A 76 -4.33 -7.52 16.36
C LEU A 76 -5.29 -8.49 17.02
N GLN A 77 -6.54 -8.46 16.61
CA GLN A 77 -7.59 -9.30 17.16
C GLN A 77 -8.42 -9.93 16.04
N ILE A 78 -8.79 -11.19 16.19
CA ILE A 78 -9.91 -11.77 15.46
C ILE A 78 -11.16 -11.47 16.28
N VAL A 79 -12.10 -10.77 15.67
CA VAL A 79 -13.34 -10.35 16.30
C VAL A 79 -14.54 -10.98 15.62
N LYS A 80 -15.65 -11.10 16.36
CA LYS A 80 -16.85 -11.83 15.89
C LYS A 80 -18.02 -10.90 15.68
N LYS A 81 -18.83 -11.23 14.66
CA LYS A 81 -20.09 -10.56 14.40
C LYS A 81 -21.06 -10.69 15.57
N SER A 82 -21.05 -11.85 16.26
CA SER A 82 -21.87 -12.08 17.47
C SER A 82 -21.57 -11.10 18.61
N ASP A 83 -20.36 -10.54 18.63
CA ASP A 83 -19.92 -9.62 19.67
C ASP A 83 -20.11 -8.15 19.26
N GLY A 84 -20.87 -7.92 18.18
CA GLY A 84 -21.18 -6.57 17.67
C GLY A 84 -20.11 -5.96 16.76
N HIS A 85 -19.06 -6.70 16.41
CA HIS A 85 -18.04 -6.21 15.50
C HIS A 85 -18.48 -6.24 14.04
N PRO A 86 -18.01 -5.30 13.20
CA PRO A 86 -18.24 -5.32 11.78
C PRO A 86 -17.54 -6.52 11.13
N VAL A 87 -18.28 -7.26 10.31
CA VAL A 87 -17.81 -8.42 9.55
C VAL A 87 -18.37 -8.31 8.14
N ARG A 88 -17.52 -8.42 7.11
CA ARG A 88 -17.93 -8.30 5.70
C ARG A 88 -18.68 -9.54 5.24
N LEU A 89 -18.06 -10.70 5.39
CA LEU A 89 -18.68 -12.00 5.16
C LEU A 89 -18.39 -12.97 6.31
N GLY A 90 -19.21 -14.00 6.45
CA GLY A 90 -18.99 -15.01 7.48
C GLY A 90 -19.28 -14.53 8.90
N LYS A 91 -18.39 -14.89 9.83
CA LYS A 91 -18.60 -14.71 11.28
C LYS A 91 -17.53 -13.86 11.97
N GLU A 92 -16.41 -13.67 11.34
CA GLU A 92 -15.20 -13.08 11.95
C GLU A 92 -14.55 -12.08 10.99
N SER A 93 -13.86 -11.08 11.56
CA SER A 93 -13.00 -10.15 10.83
C SER A 93 -11.74 -9.88 11.63
N ILE A 94 -10.74 -9.25 11.01
CA ILE A 94 -9.54 -8.78 11.72
C ILE A 94 -9.74 -7.34 12.17
N ARG A 95 -9.53 -7.10 13.44
CA ARG A 95 -9.44 -5.77 14.03
C ARG A 95 -7.98 -5.43 14.28
N ILE A 96 -7.51 -4.33 13.70
CA ILE A 96 -6.19 -3.76 13.93
C ILE A 96 -6.35 -2.45 14.68
N GLU A 97 -5.58 -2.29 15.75
CA GLU A 97 -5.57 -1.10 16.58
C GLU A 97 -4.14 -0.64 16.81
N VAL A 98 -3.91 0.67 16.59
CA VAL A 98 -2.63 1.33 16.90
C VAL A 98 -2.90 2.46 17.89
N ARG A 99 -2.26 2.40 19.04
CA ARG A 99 -2.23 3.42 20.08
C ARG A 99 -0.95 4.22 20.03
N ASN A 100 -0.94 5.35 20.68
CA ASN A 100 0.29 6.12 20.86
C ASN A 100 1.35 5.26 21.58
N GLY A 101 2.54 5.19 21.01
CA GLY A 101 3.66 4.39 21.50
C GLY A 101 3.71 2.95 20.97
N ASP A 102 2.78 2.53 20.12
CA ASP A 102 2.82 1.21 19.47
C ASP A 102 3.90 1.17 18.37
N ALA A 103 5.14 1.27 18.80
CA ALA A 103 6.34 1.27 17.98
C ALA A 103 7.33 0.21 18.48
N TRP A 104 8.01 -0.47 17.55
CA TRP A 104 8.97 -1.53 17.88
C TRP A 104 10.19 -1.50 16.95
N GLY A 105 11.35 -1.81 17.51
CA GLY A 105 12.58 -1.94 16.76
C GLY A 105 12.97 -0.65 16.01
N TRP A 106 13.05 -0.72 14.70
CA TRP A 106 13.41 0.40 13.85
C TRP A 106 12.42 1.58 13.94
N ASP A 107 11.14 1.30 14.10
CA ASP A 107 10.08 2.31 14.15
C ASP A 107 10.25 3.28 15.33
N VAL A 108 10.70 2.79 16.49
CA VAL A 108 10.94 3.62 17.71
C VAL A 108 11.88 4.80 17.42
N LYS A 109 12.91 4.56 16.61
CA LYS A 109 13.94 5.55 16.31
C LYS A 109 13.64 6.38 15.07
N ASN A 110 12.57 6.07 14.35
CA ASN A 110 12.30 6.64 13.04
C ASN A 110 10.94 7.34 12.93
N ASP A 111 10.39 7.79 14.06
CA ASP A 111 9.16 8.57 14.07
C ASP A 111 7.98 7.81 13.43
N ARG A 112 7.79 6.52 13.85
CA ARG A 112 6.84 5.57 13.26
C ARG A 112 6.11 4.76 14.33
N GLU A 113 4.87 4.40 14.00
CA GLU A 113 4.06 3.40 14.71
C GLU A 113 3.41 2.49 13.69
N ARG A 114 3.38 1.17 13.92
CA ARG A 114 2.70 0.28 12.98
C ARG A 114 2.24 -1.05 13.57
N VAL A 115 1.13 -1.51 13.00
CA VAL A 115 0.69 -2.90 13.05
C VAL A 115 0.26 -3.30 11.66
N GLU A 116 0.99 -4.19 11.02
CA GLU A 116 0.72 -4.65 9.66
C GLU A 116 0.78 -6.16 9.54
N LEU A 117 -0.07 -6.70 8.70
CA LEU A 117 -0.01 -8.06 8.16
C LEU A 117 0.70 -8.01 6.81
N ILE A 118 1.62 -8.93 6.57
CA ILE A 118 2.41 -8.99 5.34
C ILE A 118 2.25 -10.33 4.67
N ILE A 119 2.04 -10.33 3.37
CA ILE A 119 2.23 -11.48 2.51
C ILE A 119 3.38 -11.19 1.52
N CYS A 120 4.37 -12.06 1.49
CA CYS A 120 5.44 -12.07 0.49
C CYS A 120 5.09 -13.15 -0.55
N CYS A 121 5.60 -13.19 -1.68
CA CYS A 121 6.34 -12.26 -2.49
C CYS A 121 5.64 -12.29 -3.84
N ALA A 122 5.04 -11.22 -4.23
CA ALA A 122 4.35 -11.16 -5.51
C ALA A 122 5.33 -11.24 -6.66
N SER A 123 4.99 -12.00 -7.69
CA SER A 123 5.78 -12.12 -8.90
C SER A 123 4.89 -12.29 -10.13
N LYS A 124 5.34 -11.81 -11.27
CA LYS A 124 4.58 -11.85 -12.53
C LYS A 124 3.26 -11.10 -12.38
N THR A 125 2.13 -11.70 -12.78
CA THR A 125 0.81 -11.12 -12.62
C THR A 125 0.10 -11.69 -11.40
N THR A 126 -0.44 -10.81 -10.56
CA THR A 126 -1.17 -11.19 -9.36
C THR A 126 -2.50 -10.46 -9.26
N TRP A 127 -3.42 -11.10 -8.55
CA TRP A 127 -4.67 -10.53 -8.09
C TRP A 127 -4.69 -10.54 -6.57
N ASN A 128 -5.09 -9.44 -5.98
CA ASN A 128 -5.27 -9.28 -4.55
C ASN A 128 -6.65 -8.70 -4.29
N ALA A 129 -7.27 -9.10 -3.19
CA ALA A 129 -8.51 -8.50 -2.71
C ALA A 129 -8.46 -8.37 -1.20
N TRP A 130 -9.11 -7.36 -0.68
CA TRP A 130 -9.41 -7.19 0.74
C TRP A 130 -10.62 -6.28 0.88
N SER A 131 -11.32 -6.44 1.98
CA SER A 131 -12.33 -5.49 2.42
C SER A 131 -11.80 -4.70 3.60
N ILE A 132 -12.05 -3.40 3.63
CA ILE A 132 -11.63 -2.49 4.70
C ILE A 132 -12.85 -1.75 5.26
N TYR A 133 -12.87 -1.56 6.58
CA TYR A 133 -13.91 -0.81 7.27
C TYR A 133 -13.30 0.13 8.29
N TYR A 134 -13.69 1.38 8.23
CA TYR A 134 -13.34 2.39 9.24
C TYR A 134 -14.56 2.62 10.14
N PRO A 135 -14.43 2.51 11.48
CA PRO A 135 -15.50 2.90 12.39
C PRO A 135 -15.94 4.37 12.16
N ASN A 136 -17.17 4.70 12.50
CA ASN A 136 -17.69 6.07 12.34
C ASN A 136 -16.89 7.11 13.15
N ASP A 137 -16.28 6.69 14.24
CA ASP A 137 -15.43 7.49 15.13
C ASP A 137 -13.92 7.38 14.78
N PHE A 138 -13.59 6.93 13.58
CA PHE A 138 -12.20 6.80 13.13
C PHE A 138 -11.47 8.14 13.18
N ASN A 139 -10.34 8.15 13.88
CA ASN A 139 -9.51 9.34 14.05
C ASN A 139 -8.63 9.62 12.84
N VAL A 140 -8.84 10.73 12.18
CA VAL A 140 -7.93 11.25 11.13
C VAL A 140 -6.79 11.99 11.82
N ILE A 141 -5.57 11.57 11.55
CA ILE A 141 -4.35 12.09 12.19
C ILE A 141 -3.53 13.02 11.28
N PHE A 142 -4.13 13.58 10.23
CA PHE A 142 -3.46 14.54 9.37
C PHE A 142 -2.83 15.69 10.20
N PRO A 143 -1.59 16.12 9.92
CA PRO A 143 -0.72 15.81 8.77
C PRO A 143 0.22 14.59 8.95
N VAL A 144 0.04 13.78 9.97
CA VAL A 144 0.73 12.50 10.13
C VAL A 144 0.25 11.54 9.03
N LYS A 145 1.17 10.88 8.34
CA LYS A 145 0.85 9.96 7.25
C LYS A 145 0.38 8.62 7.85
N ALA A 146 -0.79 8.14 7.43
CA ALA A 146 -1.34 6.86 7.85
C ALA A 146 -1.60 5.96 6.63
N ALA A 147 -0.72 5.01 6.38
CA ALA A 147 -0.92 3.98 5.38
C ALA A 147 -1.85 2.89 5.93
N MET A 148 -2.76 2.44 5.06
CA MET A 148 -3.78 1.42 5.35
C MET A 148 -3.66 0.21 4.43
N GLY A 149 -2.58 0.14 3.69
CA GLY A 149 -2.21 -0.93 2.79
C GLY A 149 -1.09 -0.46 1.88
N GLN A 150 -0.19 -1.36 1.51
CA GLN A 150 0.91 -0.98 0.62
C GLN A 150 1.44 -2.19 -0.12
N PHE A 151 1.90 -1.96 -1.34
CA PHE A 151 2.74 -2.87 -2.08
C PHE A 151 4.17 -2.35 -1.98
N HIS A 152 4.93 -3.00 -1.14
CA HIS A 152 6.28 -2.60 -0.74
C HIS A 152 7.28 -3.57 -1.33
N ASN A 153 8.44 -3.08 -1.74
CA ASN A 153 9.56 -3.98 -2.04
C ASN A 153 10.13 -4.56 -0.74
N ASP A 154 10.85 -5.66 -0.83
CA ASP A 154 11.49 -6.31 0.32
C ASP A 154 12.86 -5.69 0.68
N GLY A 155 13.25 -4.62 0.00
CA GLY A 155 14.44 -3.81 0.28
C GLY A 155 14.12 -2.52 1.04
N ASP A 156 15.09 -1.61 1.09
CA ASP A 156 15.00 -0.34 1.82
C ASP A 156 14.29 0.78 1.03
N ASN A 157 13.84 0.50 -0.19
CA ASN A 157 13.15 1.48 -1.02
C ASN A 157 11.74 1.78 -0.48
N PRO A 158 11.15 2.95 -0.79
CA PRO A 158 9.75 3.23 -0.46
C PRO A 158 8.76 2.26 -1.11
N PRO A 159 7.55 2.12 -0.55
CA PRO A 159 6.47 1.34 -1.19
C PRO A 159 6.16 1.86 -2.58
N GLN A 160 6.08 0.99 -3.58
CA GLN A 160 5.73 1.36 -4.95
C GLN A 160 4.31 1.91 -5.05
N PHE A 161 3.37 1.30 -4.31
CA PHE A 161 1.98 1.74 -4.24
C PHE A 161 1.54 1.73 -2.79
N MET A 162 1.02 2.85 -2.30
CA MET A 162 0.58 3.02 -0.92
C MET A 162 -0.86 3.50 -0.87
N PHE A 163 -1.71 2.73 -0.21
CA PHE A 163 -3.05 3.15 0.15
C PHE A 163 -3.01 3.86 1.51
N GLN A 164 -3.64 5.02 1.61
CA GLN A 164 -3.53 5.84 2.82
C GLN A 164 -4.83 6.57 3.14
N ASN A 165 -4.97 6.99 4.41
CA ASN A 165 -6.14 7.70 4.92
C ASN A 165 -6.01 9.22 4.78
N GLN A 166 -5.26 9.68 3.79
CA GLN A 166 -5.10 11.12 3.55
C GLN A 166 -4.48 11.40 2.21
N GLY A 167 -4.78 12.55 1.62
CA GLY A 167 -3.95 13.20 0.62
C GLY A 167 -2.59 13.52 1.24
N SER A 168 -1.54 13.64 0.46
CA SER A 168 -0.22 13.99 0.99
C SER A 168 -0.27 15.35 1.70
N PRO A 169 0.77 15.70 2.49
CA PRO A 169 0.93 17.06 3.02
C PRO A 169 0.78 18.16 1.96
N ARG A 170 1.06 17.83 0.70
CA ARG A 170 0.81 18.71 -0.44
C ARG A 170 -0.67 18.75 -0.83
N GLY A 171 -1.46 17.71 -0.53
CA GLY A 171 -2.90 17.64 -0.80
C GLY A 171 -3.78 18.38 0.20
N LYS A 172 -3.26 18.83 1.33
CA LYS A 172 -3.95 19.60 2.38
C LYS A 172 -5.22 18.95 2.94
N GLU A 173 -5.43 17.65 2.73
CA GLU A 173 -6.66 16.96 3.11
C GLU A 173 -6.39 15.68 3.88
N GLY A 174 -7.05 15.53 5.04
CA GLY A 174 -7.07 14.31 5.83
C GLY A 174 -8.38 13.54 5.66
N GLY A 175 -8.34 12.24 5.88
CA GLY A 175 -9.50 11.35 5.74
C GLY A 175 -9.68 10.83 4.31
N GLY A 176 -10.69 9.97 4.11
CA GLY A 176 -10.90 9.28 2.84
C GLY A 176 -9.94 8.11 2.62
N TYR A 177 -9.90 7.60 1.39
CA TYR A 177 -9.00 6.53 0.98
C TYR A 177 -8.29 6.94 -0.32
N TRP A 178 -6.98 6.92 -0.31
CA TRP A 178 -6.15 7.48 -1.36
C TRP A 178 -5.11 6.46 -1.80
N ILE A 179 -4.62 6.59 -3.03
CA ILE A 179 -3.47 5.83 -3.53
C ILE A 179 -2.35 6.76 -3.95
N GLU A 180 -1.13 6.45 -3.54
CA GLU A 180 0.10 7.12 -3.95
C GLU A 180 0.98 6.12 -4.72
N THR A 181 1.55 6.57 -5.83
CA THR A 181 2.54 5.81 -6.61
C THR A 181 3.89 6.46 -6.47
N ASP A 182 4.88 5.68 -6.07
CA ASP A 182 6.23 6.18 -5.78
C ASP A 182 6.98 6.61 -7.04
N GLU A 183 7.83 7.63 -6.86
CA GLU A 183 8.64 8.16 -7.97
C GLU A 183 9.73 7.20 -8.44
N SER A 184 10.15 6.24 -7.61
CA SER A 184 11.17 5.25 -7.98
C SER A 184 10.73 4.34 -9.12
N ILE A 185 9.41 4.19 -9.30
CA ILE A 185 8.81 3.46 -10.42
C ILE A 185 8.16 4.38 -11.47
N GLY A 186 8.43 5.69 -11.40
CA GLY A 186 7.91 6.67 -12.35
C GLY A 186 6.59 7.31 -11.94
N GLY A 187 6.13 7.11 -10.71
CA GLY A 187 5.07 7.88 -10.09
C GLY A 187 5.50 9.32 -9.79
N ASP A 188 4.64 10.07 -9.15
CA ASP A 188 4.87 11.48 -8.81
C ASP A 188 4.70 11.79 -7.32
N ASN A 189 4.48 10.75 -6.50
CA ASN A 189 4.19 10.87 -5.07
C ASN A 189 2.99 11.77 -4.76
N ILE A 190 2.05 11.90 -5.72
CA ILE A 190 0.81 12.65 -5.52
C ILE A 190 -0.31 11.65 -5.26
N PRO A 191 -0.93 11.66 -4.08
CA PRO A 191 -2.05 10.79 -3.80
C PRO A 191 -3.26 11.15 -4.65
N ILE A 192 -3.89 10.11 -5.21
CA ILE A 192 -5.15 10.19 -5.94
C ILE A 192 -6.25 9.68 -5.02
N LYS A 193 -7.32 10.46 -4.87
CA LYS A 193 -8.47 10.09 -4.06
C LYS A 193 -9.23 8.94 -4.72
N LEU A 194 -9.48 7.90 -3.97
CA LEU A 194 -10.27 6.74 -4.37
C LEU A 194 -11.69 6.78 -3.78
N LEU A 195 -11.81 7.23 -2.53
CA LEU A 195 -13.07 7.39 -1.78
C LEU A 195 -13.02 8.64 -0.94
N ASP A 196 -14.12 9.34 -0.83
CA ASP A 196 -14.28 10.46 0.10
C ASP A 196 -14.40 9.99 1.55
N LYS A 197 -14.20 10.92 2.49
CA LYS A 197 -14.28 10.64 3.93
C LYS A 197 -15.60 9.96 4.31
N ASN A 198 -16.70 10.42 3.78
CA ASN A 198 -18.03 9.90 4.11
C ASN A 198 -18.29 8.51 3.46
N GLU A 199 -17.55 8.14 2.43
CA GLU A 199 -17.68 6.85 1.76
C GLU A 199 -16.92 5.73 2.48
N VAL A 200 -15.91 6.08 3.30
CA VAL A 200 -15.11 5.09 4.03
C VAL A 200 -15.62 4.81 5.43
N LEU A 201 -16.30 5.77 6.09
CA LEU A 201 -16.75 5.63 7.46
C LEU A 201 -18.01 4.76 7.57
N GLY A 202 -18.02 3.83 8.53
CA GLY A 202 -19.18 2.99 8.83
C GLY A 202 -19.58 2.03 7.72
N THR A 203 -18.76 1.86 6.69
CA THR A 203 -19.08 1.05 5.50
C THR A 203 -17.91 0.16 5.10
N TRP A 204 -18.21 -1.09 4.75
CA TRP A 204 -17.24 -1.97 4.12
C TRP A 204 -16.96 -1.52 2.69
N ASN A 205 -15.69 -1.38 2.37
CA ASN A 205 -15.23 -1.10 1.01
C ASN A 205 -14.36 -2.25 0.52
N ASP A 206 -14.72 -2.83 -0.61
CA ASP A 206 -13.97 -3.91 -1.24
C ASP A 206 -12.95 -3.35 -2.21
N ILE A 207 -11.70 -3.70 -1.98
CA ILE A 207 -10.56 -3.27 -2.78
C ILE A 207 -10.04 -4.48 -3.56
N LEU A 208 -9.94 -4.34 -4.87
CA LEU A 208 -9.35 -5.36 -5.72
C LEU A 208 -8.18 -4.76 -6.47
N VAL A 209 -7.09 -5.52 -6.55
CA VAL A 209 -5.89 -5.10 -7.27
C VAL A 209 -5.48 -6.19 -8.25
N ASN A 210 -5.23 -5.79 -9.49
CA ASN A 210 -4.53 -6.63 -10.47
C ASN A 210 -3.26 -5.91 -10.92
N ALA A 211 -2.12 -6.57 -10.77
CA ALA A 211 -0.83 -5.99 -11.12
C ALA A 211 0.05 -6.97 -11.88
N LYS A 212 0.77 -6.46 -12.87
CA LYS A 212 1.92 -7.11 -13.49
C LYS A 212 3.18 -6.50 -12.92
N TRP A 213 3.90 -7.28 -12.13
CA TRP A 213 5.12 -6.88 -11.44
C TRP A 213 6.34 -7.02 -12.36
N THR A 214 6.97 -5.91 -12.68
CA THR A 214 8.12 -5.88 -13.59
C THR A 214 8.91 -4.58 -13.43
N HIS A 215 10.21 -4.65 -13.69
CA HIS A 215 11.08 -3.49 -13.76
C HIS A 215 11.13 -2.86 -15.18
N ASN A 216 10.32 -3.37 -16.10
CA ASN A 216 10.16 -2.84 -17.45
C ASN A 216 8.90 -1.96 -17.53
N GLU A 217 8.80 -1.15 -18.59
CA GLU A 217 7.67 -0.23 -18.82
C GLU A 217 6.36 -0.94 -19.25
N ASP A 218 6.36 -2.26 -19.34
CA ASP A 218 5.19 -3.08 -19.72
C ASP A 218 4.36 -3.56 -18.52
N GLY A 219 4.67 -3.05 -17.32
CA GLY A 219 3.91 -3.30 -16.12
C GLY A 219 2.59 -2.53 -16.05
N PHE A 220 1.73 -2.96 -15.16
CA PHE A 220 0.51 -2.25 -14.83
C PHE A 220 0.08 -2.52 -13.39
N PHE A 221 -0.68 -1.57 -12.85
CA PHE A 221 -1.34 -1.68 -11.55
C PHE A 221 -2.77 -1.11 -11.66
N LYS A 222 -3.78 -1.96 -11.49
CA LYS A 222 -5.19 -1.61 -11.56
C LYS A 222 -5.84 -1.77 -10.20
N VAL A 223 -6.69 -0.83 -9.82
CA VAL A 223 -7.46 -0.88 -8.58
C VAL A 223 -8.95 -0.70 -8.88
N TRP A 224 -9.74 -1.61 -8.39
CA TRP A 224 -11.20 -1.46 -8.35
C TRP A 224 -11.63 -1.23 -6.90
N ILE A 225 -12.53 -0.28 -6.71
CA ILE A 225 -13.21 -0.01 -5.46
C ILE A 225 -14.67 -0.38 -5.64
N ASN A 226 -15.17 -1.28 -4.80
CA ASN A 226 -16.56 -1.76 -4.87
C ASN A 226 -16.97 -2.19 -6.29
N GLY A 227 -16.06 -2.87 -6.99
CA GLY A 227 -16.27 -3.38 -8.35
C GLY A 227 -16.10 -2.36 -9.48
N LYS A 228 -15.81 -1.08 -9.20
CA LYS A 228 -15.57 -0.03 -10.19
C LYS A 228 -14.06 0.21 -10.34
N LEU A 229 -13.53 0.20 -11.57
CA LEU A 229 -12.13 0.56 -11.85
C LEU A 229 -11.89 2.04 -11.47
N SER A 230 -11.13 2.26 -10.40
CA SER A 230 -10.91 3.58 -9.81
C SER A 230 -9.49 4.09 -9.99
N TYR A 231 -8.54 3.21 -10.30
CA TYR A 231 -7.15 3.59 -10.56
C TYR A 231 -6.50 2.67 -11.57
N TYR A 232 -5.67 3.24 -12.44
CA TYR A 232 -4.88 2.50 -13.40
C TYR A 232 -3.54 3.19 -13.64
N TYR A 233 -2.47 2.50 -13.28
CA TYR A 233 -1.09 2.87 -13.59
C TYR A 233 -0.52 1.93 -14.65
N LYS A 234 0.27 2.46 -15.56
CA LYS A 234 1.02 1.71 -16.59
C LYS A 234 2.46 2.19 -16.58
N GLY A 235 3.40 1.26 -16.51
CA GLY A 235 4.82 1.52 -16.42
C GLY A 235 5.52 0.49 -15.55
N MET A 236 6.72 0.78 -15.10
CA MET A 236 7.48 -0.03 -14.16
C MET A 236 6.72 -0.15 -12.83
N THR A 237 6.55 -1.35 -12.30
CA THR A 237 5.80 -1.63 -11.07
C THR A 237 6.66 -2.23 -9.96
N GLN A 238 7.91 -2.52 -10.25
CA GLN A 238 8.87 -3.16 -9.35
C GLN A 238 10.26 -2.63 -9.61
N ILE A 239 11.04 -2.41 -8.57
CA ILE A 239 12.46 -2.08 -8.68
C ILE A 239 13.23 -3.35 -9.01
N LYS A 240 14.25 -3.24 -9.86
CA LYS A 240 15.06 -4.38 -10.28
C LYS A 240 15.78 -5.00 -9.08
N GLY A 241 15.61 -6.28 -8.88
CA GLY A 241 16.24 -7.06 -7.81
C GLY A 241 15.36 -7.21 -6.56
N ASP A 242 14.35 -6.37 -6.39
CA ASP A 242 13.43 -6.43 -5.24
C ASP A 242 12.25 -7.37 -5.52
N ARG A 243 11.62 -7.82 -4.46
CA ARG A 243 10.36 -8.57 -4.49
C ARG A 243 9.26 -7.74 -3.87
N ILE A 244 8.03 -7.96 -4.29
CA ILE A 244 6.89 -7.19 -3.78
C ILE A 244 6.22 -7.92 -2.63
N GLU A 245 6.13 -7.25 -1.50
CA GLU A 245 5.31 -7.63 -0.35
C GLU A 245 4.00 -6.84 -0.37
N HIS A 246 2.90 -7.49 0.00
CA HIS A 246 1.62 -6.84 0.21
C HIS A 246 1.37 -6.70 1.71
N HIS A 247 1.23 -5.48 2.18
CA HIS A 247 0.99 -5.14 3.58
C HIS A 247 -0.44 -4.63 3.76
N LEU A 248 -1.11 -5.05 4.83
CA LEU A 248 -2.40 -4.52 5.26
C LEU A 248 -2.36 -4.24 6.75
N GLY A 249 -2.82 -3.07 7.16
CA GLY A 249 -2.80 -2.67 8.56
C GLY A 249 -2.78 -1.16 8.72
N ILE A 250 -2.25 -0.69 9.83
CA ILE A 250 -2.05 0.73 10.09
C ILE A 250 -0.55 0.98 10.23
N TYR A 251 -0.02 1.86 9.38
CA TYR A 251 1.35 2.35 9.48
C TYR A 251 1.35 3.87 9.51
N ARG A 252 1.63 4.42 10.68
CA ARG A 252 1.76 5.85 10.92
C ARG A 252 3.20 6.27 10.70
N SER A 253 3.42 7.39 10.02
CA SER A 253 4.76 7.92 9.78
C SER A 253 4.78 9.43 9.84
N TYR A 254 5.93 9.96 10.30
CA TYR A 254 6.11 11.38 10.56
C TYR A 254 5.20 11.87 11.70
N LEU A 255 5.21 11.15 12.83
CA LEU A 255 4.41 11.47 14.02
C LEU A 255 4.70 12.89 14.53
N SER A 256 5.95 13.31 14.44
CA SER A 256 6.42 14.66 14.83
C SER A 256 5.73 15.82 14.07
N ARG A 257 5.01 15.55 12.98
CA ARG A 257 4.24 16.59 12.27
C ARG A 257 3.03 17.08 13.05
N ARG A 258 2.60 16.35 14.07
CA ARG A 258 1.48 16.70 14.91
C ARG A 258 1.93 16.77 16.37
N PRO A 259 1.65 17.86 17.09
CA PRO A 259 2.01 17.96 18.50
C PRO A 259 1.10 17.08 19.37
N GLY A 260 1.68 16.48 20.39
CA GLY A 260 1.00 15.65 21.38
C GLY A 260 0.88 14.16 20.96
N PRO A 261 0.25 13.35 21.81
CA PRO A 261 0.08 11.93 21.55
C PRO A 261 -0.91 11.69 20.42
N GLU A 262 -0.62 10.70 19.58
CA GLU A 262 -1.52 10.31 18.50
C GLU A 262 -2.77 9.58 19.08
N PRO A 263 -3.98 9.91 18.60
CA PRO A 263 -5.17 9.18 19.01
C PRO A 263 -5.14 7.74 18.56
N THR A 264 -5.86 6.88 19.28
CA THR A 264 -6.06 5.49 18.87
C THR A 264 -6.75 5.44 17.50
N GLN A 265 -6.20 4.64 16.61
CA GLN A 265 -6.84 4.31 15.33
C GLN A 265 -7.19 2.83 15.29
N ILE A 266 -8.39 2.52 14.80
CA ILE A 266 -8.91 1.17 14.63
C ILE A 266 -9.39 1.03 13.19
N VAL A 267 -8.99 -0.05 12.53
CA VAL A 267 -9.56 -0.46 11.25
C VAL A 267 -9.89 -1.96 11.28
N TYR A 268 -10.84 -2.36 10.47
CA TYR A 268 -11.17 -3.76 10.28
C TYR A 268 -10.83 -4.19 8.87
N TYR A 269 -10.28 -5.40 8.74
CA TYR A 269 -10.01 -6.05 7.48
C TYR A 269 -10.75 -7.37 7.41
N ASP A 270 -11.21 -7.70 6.21
CA ASP A 270 -11.88 -8.95 5.91
C ASP A 270 -11.58 -9.36 4.48
N GLU A 271 -11.91 -10.58 4.09
CA GLU A 271 -11.83 -11.08 2.72
C GLU A 271 -10.47 -10.87 2.04
N MET A 272 -9.38 -10.98 2.81
CA MET A 272 -8.02 -10.85 2.29
C MET A 272 -7.65 -12.05 1.43
N ARG A 273 -7.60 -11.87 0.12
CA ARG A 273 -7.39 -12.91 -0.88
C ARG A 273 -6.21 -12.59 -1.77
N TYR A 274 -5.51 -13.63 -2.21
CA TYR A 274 -4.39 -13.54 -3.15
C TYR A 274 -4.44 -14.68 -4.15
N ALA A 275 -4.27 -14.38 -5.44
CA ALA A 275 -4.25 -15.38 -6.50
C ALA A 275 -3.45 -14.92 -7.73
N LYS A 276 -3.15 -15.86 -8.63
CA LYS A 276 -2.53 -15.59 -9.94
C LYS A 276 -3.54 -15.26 -11.04
N SER A 277 -4.84 -15.36 -10.76
CA SER A 277 -5.91 -14.99 -11.69
C SER A 277 -7.16 -14.58 -10.93
N CYS A 278 -7.98 -13.72 -11.51
CA CYS A 278 -9.23 -13.25 -10.92
C CYS A 278 -10.14 -14.41 -10.48
N LYS A 279 -10.37 -15.38 -11.36
CA LYS A 279 -11.22 -16.55 -11.08
C LYS A 279 -10.82 -17.29 -9.80
N LYS A 280 -9.52 -17.32 -9.46
CA LYS A 280 -9.05 -17.98 -8.25
C LYS A 280 -9.26 -17.19 -6.98
N LEU A 281 -9.65 -15.91 -7.07
CA LEU A 281 -10.05 -15.11 -5.92
C LEU A 281 -11.44 -15.46 -5.43
N LYS A 282 -12.29 -16.11 -6.26
CA LYS A 282 -13.68 -16.48 -5.91
C LYS A 282 -14.49 -15.27 -5.42
N LEU A 283 -14.58 -14.26 -6.29
CA LEU A 283 -15.19 -12.98 -5.95
C LEU A 283 -16.72 -12.98 -6.02
N GLU A 284 -17.31 -14.07 -6.45
CA GLU A 284 -18.77 -14.23 -6.66
C GLU A 284 -19.55 -14.03 -5.36
N ASN A 285 -19.00 -14.48 -4.24
CA ASN A 285 -19.60 -14.28 -2.91
C ASN A 285 -19.56 -12.83 -2.42
N LEU A 286 -18.67 -12.01 -3.00
CA LEU A 286 -18.65 -10.56 -2.80
C LEU A 286 -19.56 -9.82 -3.80
N GLY A 287 -20.15 -10.54 -4.76
CA GLY A 287 -21.00 -9.97 -5.80
C GLY A 287 -20.28 -9.53 -7.06
N TYR A 288 -19.01 -9.93 -7.28
CA TYR A 288 -18.21 -9.49 -8.42
C TYR A 288 -18.01 -10.61 -9.45
N SER A 289 -18.06 -10.24 -10.73
CA SER A 289 -17.70 -11.08 -11.87
C SER A 289 -16.34 -10.68 -12.42
N CYS A 290 -15.43 -11.64 -12.55
CA CYS A 290 -14.12 -11.40 -13.15
C CYS A 290 -14.22 -10.85 -14.57
N GLU A 291 -15.15 -11.36 -15.38
CA GLU A 291 -15.39 -10.88 -16.73
C GLU A 291 -15.76 -9.38 -16.73
N LYS A 292 -16.70 -8.98 -15.84
CA LYS A 292 -17.09 -7.57 -15.75
C LYS A 292 -15.96 -6.68 -15.25
N LEU A 293 -15.11 -7.17 -14.34
CA LEU A 293 -13.95 -6.42 -13.83
C LEU A 293 -12.88 -6.24 -14.92
N GLU A 294 -12.53 -7.32 -15.62
CA GLU A 294 -11.45 -7.31 -16.60
C GLU A 294 -11.84 -6.51 -17.86
N ASN A 295 -13.13 -6.47 -18.22
CA ASN A 295 -13.66 -5.71 -19.36
C ASN A 295 -13.81 -4.21 -19.08
N GLN A 296 -13.62 -3.73 -17.84
CA GLN A 296 -13.61 -2.30 -17.57
C GLN A 296 -12.35 -1.67 -18.17
N THR A 297 -12.56 -0.79 -19.13
CA THR A 297 -11.50 0.09 -19.62
C THR A 297 -11.36 1.25 -18.64
N ALA A 298 -10.12 1.59 -18.30
CA ALA A 298 -9.86 2.86 -17.65
C ALA A 298 -10.42 3.97 -18.55
N LYS A 299 -11.54 4.58 -18.18
CA LYS A 299 -11.78 5.94 -18.62
C LYS A 299 -10.49 6.66 -18.24
N LYS A 300 -9.83 7.34 -19.21
CA LYS A 300 -8.72 8.23 -18.92
C LYS A 300 -9.13 8.98 -17.66
N ILE A 301 -8.54 8.64 -16.51
CA ILE A 301 -8.73 9.47 -15.32
C ILE A 301 -8.21 10.79 -15.80
N ASP A 302 -9.12 11.74 -15.98
CA ASP A 302 -8.76 13.06 -16.44
C ASP A 302 -7.93 13.69 -15.34
N THR A 303 -6.63 13.48 -15.44
CA THR A 303 -5.65 14.10 -14.54
C THR A 303 -5.59 15.61 -14.77
N SER A 304 -6.47 16.17 -15.63
CA SER A 304 -6.60 17.61 -15.82
C SER A 304 -7.16 18.32 -14.59
N GLU A 305 -7.89 17.61 -13.71
CA GLU A 305 -8.26 18.15 -12.39
C GLU A 305 -7.15 18.00 -11.33
N VAL A 306 -6.15 17.16 -11.54
CA VAL A 306 -4.91 17.25 -10.77
C VAL A 306 -4.21 18.50 -11.26
N SER A 307 -4.37 19.56 -10.53
CA SER A 307 -3.88 20.90 -10.87
C SER A 307 -2.47 20.79 -11.43
N ASN A 308 -2.28 21.13 -12.72
CA ASN A 308 -0.98 21.26 -13.36
C ASN A 308 -0.24 22.48 -12.79
N ASN A 309 0.01 22.46 -11.49
CA ASN A 309 0.51 23.59 -10.70
C ASN A 309 2.02 23.81 -10.87
N PHE A 310 2.70 22.91 -11.58
CA PHE A 310 4.11 23.04 -11.88
C PHE A 310 4.34 23.19 -13.37
N ILE A 311 5.33 24.01 -13.69
CA ILE A 311 5.82 24.15 -15.06
C ILE A 311 7.32 23.83 -15.11
N ALA A 312 7.76 23.30 -16.24
CA ALA A 312 9.16 23.23 -16.59
C ALA A 312 9.37 23.90 -17.95
N VAL A 313 10.41 24.70 -18.03
CA VAL A 313 10.91 25.30 -19.26
C VAL A 313 12.19 24.56 -19.62
N ILE A 314 12.19 23.88 -20.74
CA ILE A 314 13.31 23.11 -21.24
C ILE A 314 13.93 23.85 -22.42
N LYS A 315 15.23 23.94 -22.43
CA LYS A 315 16.03 24.47 -23.53
C LYS A 315 17.01 23.42 -24.03
N SER A 316 17.54 23.63 -25.21
CA SER A 316 18.62 22.81 -25.77
C SER A 316 19.89 23.65 -25.91
N LYS A 317 21.05 23.00 -25.72
CA LYS A 317 22.35 23.58 -26.07
C LYS A 317 22.69 23.39 -27.57
N ASP A 318 22.07 22.37 -28.19
CA ASP A 318 22.25 22.08 -29.62
C ASP A 318 21.49 23.08 -30.51
N ASP A 319 20.33 23.55 -29.99
CA ASP A 319 19.51 24.55 -30.66
C ASP A 319 19.13 25.64 -29.65
N THR A 320 19.81 26.76 -29.71
CA THR A 320 19.61 27.88 -28.78
C THR A 320 18.25 28.57 -28.93
N SER A 321 17.57 28.37 -30.08
CA SER A 321 16.22 28.86 -30.32
C SER A 321 15.15 27.94 -29.70
N TYR A 322 15.52 26.68 -29.39
CA TYR A 322 14.58 25.72 -28.83
C TYR A 322 14.21 26.04 -27.40
N MET A 323 12.94 26.21 -27.19
CA MET A 323 12.35 26.34 -25.85
C MET A 323 10.98 25.70 -25.84
N VAL A 324 10.74 24.80 -24.89
CA VAL A 324 9.42 24.21 -24.64
C VAL A 324 9.01 24.40 -23.19
N LYS A 325 7.76 24.86 -22.99
CA LYS A 325 7.11 24.96 -21.69
C LYS A 325 6.11 23.80 -21.58
N VAL A 326 6.21 23.03 -20.51
CA VAL A 326 5.30 21.92 -20.21
C VAL A 326 4.79 22.03 -18.78
N SER A 327 3.59 21.52 -18.55
CA SER A 327 2.99 21.48 -17.22
C SER A 327 2.93 20.06 -16.69
N GLY A 328 2.95 19.93 -15.37
CA GLY A 328 2.84 18.65 -14.65
C GLY A 328 2.25 18.83 -13.26
N ALA A 329 1.74 17.75 -12.73
CA ALA A 329 1.21 17.70 -11.36
C ALA A 329 2.32 17.85 -10.29
N SER A 330 3.58 17.59 -10.65
CA SER A 330 4.74 17.88 -9.82
C SER A 330 5.85 18.53 -10.64
N LYS A 331 6.82 19.16 -9.96
CA LYS A 331 8.02 19.74 -10.55
C LYS A 331 8.75 18.70 -11.41
N LYS A 332 9.02 17.52 -10.84
CA LYS A 332 9.76 16.43 -11.49
C LYS A 332 9.02 15.89 -12.72
N LEU A 333 7.69 15.79 -12.65
CA LEU A 333 6.88 15.34 -13.79
C LEU A 333 6.91 16.35 -14.92
N ALA A 334 6.83 17.65 -14.62
CA ALA A 334 6.96 18.70 -15.63
C ALA A 334 8.36 18.65 -16.28
N GLU A 335 9.42 18.50 -15.49
CA GLU A 335 10.79 18.34 -15.99
C GLU A 335 10.94 17.12 -16.90
N LYS A 336 10.48 15.94 -16.43
CA LYS A 336 10.54 14.68 -17.21
C LYS A 336 9.81 14.81 -18.55
N LYS A 337 8.58 15.36 -18.53
CA LYS A 337 7.80 15.59 -19.76
C LYS A 337 8.52 16.53 -20.72
N GLY A 338 9.09 17.60 -20.22
CA GLY A 338 9.79 18.58 -21.03
C GLY A 338 11.07 18.04 -21.65
N LEU A 339 11.90 17.35 -20.85
CA LEU A 339 13.12 16.72 -21.35
C LEU A 339 12.82 15.64 -22.41
N LYS A 340 11.76 14.85 -22.20
CA LYS A 340 11.31 13.88 -23.20
C LYS A 340 10.92 14.56 -24.50
N LYS A 341 10.09 15.60 -24.42
CA LYS A 341 9.63 16.36 -25.59
C LYS A 341 10.79 17.01 -26.37
N CYS A 342 11.80 17.53 -25.64
CA CYS A 342 12.99 18.08 -26.26
C CYS A 342 13.79 17.02 -27.04
N LYS A 343 13.96 15.82 -26.48
CA LYS A 343 14.64 14.71 -27.15
C LYS A 343 13.88 14.19 -28.38
N GLU A 344 12.55 14.18 -28.32
CA GLU A 344 11.67 13.78 -29.44
C GLU A 344 11.79 14.71 -30.66
N THR A 345 12.27 15.95 -30.47
CA THR A 345 12.55 16.90 -31.56
C THR A 345 13.98 16.79 -32.12
N GLY A 346 14.72 15.75 -31.72
CA GLY A 346 16.08 15.50 -32.21
C GLY A 346 17.20 16.20 -31.42
N ASN A 347 16.85 16.99 -30.41
CA ASN A 347 17.85 17.64 -29.57
C ASN A 347 18.47 16.64 -28.58
N THR A 348 19.79 16.64 -28.43
CA THR A 348 20.52 15.70 -27.55
C THR A 348 20.95 16.35 -26.23
N ALA A 349 21.24 17.65 -26.23
CA ALA A 349 21.74 18.41 -25.07
C ALA A 349 20.62 19.22 -24.38
N CYS A 350 19.49 18.54 -24.06
CA CYS A 350 18.35 19.15 -23.39
C CYS A 350 18.62 19.37 -21.89
N TYR A 351 18.24 20.52 -21.36
CA TYR A 351 18.37 20.82 -19.94
C TYR A 351 17.16 21.58 -19.39
N VAL A 352 16.92 21.45 -18.11
CA VAL A 352 15.89 22.20 -17.38
C VAL A 352 16.41 23.62 -17.16
N HIS A 353 15.81 24.60 -17.82
CA HIS A 353 16.11 26.00 -17.67
C HIS A 353 15.40 26.60 -16.44
N TYR A 354 14.14 26.21 -16.23
CA TYR A 354 13.32 26.57 -15.08
C TYR A 354 12.37 25.45 -14.76
N SER A 355 12.11 25.22 -13.47
CA SER A 355 10.99 24.41 -13.03
C SER A 355 10.51 24.88 -11.65
N GLY A 356 9.21 25.00 -11.50
CA GLY A 356 8.60 25.52 -10.30
C GLY A 356 7.08 25.54 -10.35
N PRO A 357 6.42 26.11 -9.31
CA PRO A 357 5.00 26.34 -9.33
C PRO A 357 4.59 27.15 -10.56
N LYS A 358 3.41 26.87 -11.10
CA LYS A 358 2.82 27.69 -12.15
C LYS A 358 2.53 29.08 -11.55
N PRO A 359 2.98 30.16 -12.17
CA PRO A 359 2.62 31.50 -11.72
C PRO A 359 1.11 31.66 -11.67
N GLU A 360 0.59 32.17 -10.57
CA GLU A 360 -0.79 32.68 -10.50
C GLU A 360 -0.80 34.04 -11.18
N TYR A 361 -1.60 34.18 -12.26
CA TYR A 361 -1.87 35.44 -12.93
C TYR A 361 -3.23 35.97 -12.50
#